data_72a43687956582c2d86663d57ea9116e
#
_entry.id   72a43687956582c2d86663d57ea9116e
#
_cell.length_a   1.000
_cell.length_b   1.000
_cell.length_c   1.000
_cell.angle_alpha   90.00
_cell.angle_beta   90.00
_cell.angle_gamma   90.00
#
_symmetry.space_group_name_H-M   'P 1'
#
loop_
_entity.id
_entity.type
_entity.pdbx_description
1 polymer ?
#
loop_
_entity_poly.entity_id
_entity_poly.type
_entity_poly.pdbx_seq_one_letter_code
_entity_poly.pdbx_strand_id
1 'polypeptide(L)'
;MQVNRELQDFISDGARRITQTAHLRILNVSEPMAYCLPGVRSRVVVSQGALNTLNDEEITAILGHERAHLRARHDLVLEMFIAVHAAFPRLVRSASALDAVRLLVEMLADDAAVRATGPAPLARALVACAAGPTPSGALGAGGPGMLVRVRRLGGRGNSLTVAIGAYLAAAAVLVVPTVALAIPWLTELQRLFITG
;
A
#
# COMPACT_ATOMS: atom_id res chain seq x y z
N MET A 1 -28.97 -19.42 9.50
CA MET A 1 -29.50 -18.43 8.55
C MET A 1 -29.60 -17.01 9.14
N GLN A 2 -29.68 -16.84 10.46
CA GLN A 2 -29.74 -15.51 11.14
C GLN A 2 -28.38 -14.81 11.21
N VAL A 3 -27.29 -15.53 11.50
CA VAL A 3 -25.91 -14.96 11.60
C VAL A 3 -25.49 -14.19 10.34
N ASN A 4 -25.96 -14.66 9.16
CA ASN A 4 -25.59 -14.04 7.89
C ASN A 4 -26.27 -12.69 7.65
N ARG A 5 -27.38 -12.41 8.33
CA ARG A 5 -28.14 -11.16 8.18
C ARG A 5 -27.57 -10.06 9.08
N GLU A 6 -27.24 -10.39 10.34
CA GLU A 6 -26.61 -9.45 11.28
C GLU A 6 -25.20 -9.04 10.80
N LEU A 7 -24.44 -9.99 10.26
CA LEU A 7 -23.13 -9.72 9.66
C LEU A 7 -23.24 -8.85 8.39
N GLN A 8 -24.27 -9.09 7.56
CA GLN A 8 -24.57 -8.24 6.40
C GLN A 8 -25.02 -6.84 6.82
N ASP A 9 -25.79 -6.71 7.88
CA ASP A 9 -26.25 -5.44 8.41
C ASP A 9 -25.10 -4.66 9.06
N PHE A 10 -24.21 -5.34 9.82
CA PHE A 10 -23.00 -4.75 10.37
C PHE A 10 -22.03 -4.30 9.28
N ILE A 11 -21.77 -5.15 8.28
CA ILE A 11 -20.93 -4.83 7.11
C ILE A 11 -21.58 -3.69 6.31
N SER A 12 -22.91 -3.65 6.18
CA SER A 12 -23.60 -2.59 5.44
C SER A 12 -23.64 -1.28 6.21
N ASP A 13 -23.73 -1.27 7.53
CA ASP A 13 -23.70 -0.06 8.35
C ASP A 13 -22.28 0.49 8.52
N GLY A 14 -21.31 -0.36 8.79
CA GLY A 14 -19.87 -0.02 8.72
C GLY A 14 -19.45 0.41 7.31
N ALA A 15 -19.95 -0.26 6.29
CA ALA A 15 -19.74 0.10 4.90
C ALA A 15 -20.42 1.43 4.53
N ARG A 16 -21.62 1.74 5.01
CA ARG A 16 -22.32 3.02 4.74
C ARG A 16 -21.55 4.23 5.26
N ARG A 17 -20.88 4.12 6.39
CA ARG A 17 -20.04 5.21 6.94
C ARG A 17 -18.72 5.41 6.16
N ILE A 18 -18.29 4.42 5.37
CA ILE A 18 -16.99 4.40 4.69
C ILE A 18 -17.16 4.32 3.16
N THR A 19 -18.38 4.18 2.64
CA THR A 19 -18.64 3.85 1.23
C THR A 19 -18.94 5.09 0.38
N GLN A 20 -17.92 5.88 0.07
CA GLN A 20 -18.07 6.77 -1.10
C GLN A 20 -17.25 6.31 -2.33
N THR A 21 -16.42 5.25 -2.25
CA THR A 21 -15.47 5.00 -3.35
C THR A 21 -15.26 3.54 -3.78
N ALA A 22 -15.67 2.52 -3.02
CA ALA A 22 -15.44 1.13 -3.43
C ALA A 22 -16.60 0.20 -3.07
N HIS A 23 -17.04 -0.62 -4.02
CA HIS A 23 -18.07 -1.64 -3.79
C HIS A 23 -17.45 -2.87 -3.13
N LEU A 24 -17.98 -3.28 -1.96
CA LEU A 24 -17.61 -4.55 -1.33
C LEU A 24 -18.27 -5.72 -2.07
N ARG A 25 -17.49 -6.77 -2.30
CA ARG A 25 -17.95 -8.05 -2.87
C ARG A 25 -17.53 -9.20 -1.98
N ILE A 26 -18.46 -10.12 -1.74
CA ILE A 26 -18.19 -11.35 -1.01
C ILE A 26 -18.01 -12.47 -2.02
N LEU A 27 -16.88 -13.18 -1.91
CA LEU A 27 -16.55 -14.33 -2.73
C LEU A 27 -16.86 -15.61 -1.94
N ASN A 28 -17.65 -16.50 -2.49
CA ASN A 28 -18.01 -17.75 -1.85
C ASN A 28 -16.88 -18.82 -2.01
N VAL A 29 -15.80 -18.61 -1.26
CA VAL A 29 -14.62 -19.49 -1.21
C VAL A 29 -14.25 -19.66 0.25
N SER A 30 -13.82 -20.88 0.63
CA SER A 30 -13.50 -21.27 2.00
C SER A 30 -12.15 -20.76 2.50
N GLU A 31 -11.22 -20.50 1.59
CA GLU A 31 -9.90 -19.96 1.93
C GLU A 31 -10.03 -18.50 2.37
N PRO A 32 -9.44 -18.11 3.51
CA PRO A 32 -9.42 -16.73 3.94
C PRO A 32 -8.61 -15.85 2.98
N MET A 33 -9.26 -14.88 2.35
CA MET A 33 -8.60 -13.91 1.47
C MET A 33 -9.32 -12.57 1.46
N ALA A 34 -8.55 -11.51 1.28
CA ALA A 34 -9.04 -10.18 0.99
C ALA A 34 -8.10 -9.52 -0.02
N TYR A 35 -8.67 -8.79 -0.97
CA TYR A 35 -7.90 -8.05 -1.97
C TYR A 35 -8.74 -6.93 -2.58
N CYS A 36 -8.08 -5.93 -3.15
CA CYS A 36 -8.75 -4.92 -3.93
C CYS A 36 -8.49 -5.10 -5.44
N LEU A 37 -9.48 -4.71 -6.21
CA LEU A 37 -9.41 -4.61 -7.66
C LEU A 37 -9.48 -3.13 -8.02
N PRO A 38 -8.36 -2.53 -8.44
CA PRO A 38 -8.33 -1.15 -8.92
C PRO A 38 -9.04 -1.03 -10.28
N GLY A 39 -9.33 0.18 -10.70
CA GLY A 39 -9.94 0.48 -12.00
C GLY A 39 -11.05 1.50 -11.91
N VAL A 40 -11.80 1.68 -12.99
CA VAL A 40 -12.91 2.66 -13.08
C VAL A 40 -14.03 2.35 -12.07
N ARG A 41 -14.24 1.08 -11.79
CA ARG A 41 -15.17 0.61 -10.75
C ARG A 41 -14.39 -0.19 -9.72
N SER A 42 -13.64 0.50 -8.89
CA SER A 42 -12.84 -0.10 -7.81
C SER A 42 -13.70 -0.95 -6.88
N ARG A 43 -13.19 -2.12 -6.49
CA ARG A 43 -13.89 -3.06 -5.61
C ARG A 43 -12.93 -3.59 -4.55
N VAL A 44 -13.47 -3.82 -3.35
CA VAL A 44 -12.83 -4.64 -2.33
C VAL A 44 -13.53 -5.98 -2.33
N VAL A 45 -12.77 -7.06 -2.35
CA VAL A 45 -13.26 -8.42 -2.34
C VAL A 45 -12.81 -9.09 -1.05
N VAL A 46 -13.72 -9.76 -0.36
CA VAL A 46 -13.45 -10.57 0.83
C VAL A 46 -14.10 -11.93 0.65
N SER A 47 -13.42 -13.00 1.04
CA SER A 47 -13.97 -14.35 0.95
C SER A 47 -14.89 -14.68 2.13
N GLN A 48 -15.78 -15.63 1.93
CA GLN A 48 -16.58 -16.22 3.01
C GLN A 48 -15.67 -16.85 4.07
N GLY A 49 -14.55 -17.46 3.65
CA GLY A 49 -13.54 -18.01 4.56
C GLY A 49 -12.93 -16.94 5.47
N ALA A 50 -12.63 -15.75 4.95
CA ALA A 50 -12.16 -14.64 5.78
C ALA A 50 -13.24 -14.18 6.77
N LEU A 51 -14.49 -14.05 6.34
CA LEU A 51 -15.62 -13.67 7.20
C LEU A 51 -15.91 -14.70 8.31
N ASN A 52 -15.61 -15.99 8.07
CA ASN A 52 -15.79 -17.04 9.05
C ASN A 52 -14.60 -17.18 10.03
N THR A 53 -13.41 -16.72 9.63
CA THR A 53 -12.16 -16.89 10.39
C THR A 53 -11.80 -15.66 11.22
N LEU A 54 -12.08 -14.47 10.68
CA LEU A 54 -11.71 -13.19 11.29
C LEU A 54 -12.84 -12.66 12.16
N ASN A 55 -12.47 -12.02 13.29
CA ASN A 55 -13.43 -11.23 14.06
C ASN A 55 -13.69 -9.84 13.44
N ASP A 56 -14.63 -9.09 14.00
CA ASP A 56 -15.09 -7.80 13.45
C ASP A 56 -13.98 -6.74 13.37
N GLU A 57 -13.08 -6.71 14.36
CA GLU A 57 -11.94 -5.79 14.36
C GLU A 57 -10.93 -6.16 13.28
N GLU A 58 -10.67 -7.45 13.10
CA GLU A 58 -9.78 -7.99 12.06
C GLU A 58 -10.34 -7.78 10.66
N ILE A 59 -11.66 -7.97 10.47
CA ILE A 59 -12.35 -7.64 9.23
C ILE A 59 -12.26 -6.14 8.95
N THR A 60 -12.50 -5.30 9.95
CA THR A 60 -12.38 -3.85 9.80
C THR A 60 -10.97 -3.43 9.43
N ALA A 61 -9.96 -4.05 10.05
CA ALA A 61 -8.55 -3.78 9.77
C ALA A 61 -8.18 -4.16 8.32
N ILE A 62 -8.52 -5.38 7.89
CA ILE A 62 -8.17 -5.83 6.53
C ILE A 62 -8.93 -5.06 5.45
N LEU A 63 -10.20 -4.74 5.66
CA LEU A 63 -10.94 -3.89 4.74
C LEU A 63 -10.40 -2.46 4.70
N GLY A 64 -9.90 -1.94 5.82
CA GLY A 64 -9.21 -0.66 5.91
C GLY A 64 -7.93 -0.64 5.09
N HIS A 65 -7.14 -1.71 5.16
CA HIS A 65 -5.94 -1.92 4.36
C HIS A 65 -6.24 -1.93 2.85
N GLU A 66 -7.20 -2.75 2.41
CA GLU A 66 -7.58 -2.83 1.01
C GLU A 66 -8.11 -1.49 0.45
N ARG A 67 -8.88 -0.76 1.26
CA ARG A 67 -9.35 0.58 0.88
C ARG A 67 -8.23 1.61 0.80
N ALA A 68 -7.18 1.47 1.61
CA ALA A 68 -6.02 2.35 1.53
C ALA A 68 -5.32 2.22 0.18
N HIS A 69 -5.18 1.01 -0.37
CA HIS A 69 -4.66 0.80 -1.71
C HIS A 69 -5.47 1.53 -2.77
N LEU A 70 -6.79 1.43 -2.73
CA LEU A 70 -7.67 2.09 -3.69
C LEU A 70 -7.65 3.61 -3.56
N ARG A 71 -7.65 4.13 -2.31
CA ARG A 71 -7.65 5.57 -2.05
C ARG A 71 -6.36 6.24 -2.48
N ALA A 72 -5.23 5.61 -2.21
CA ALA A 72 -3.91 6.13 -2.56
C ALA A 72 -3.48 5.80 -3.99
N ARG A 73 -4.31 5.07 -4.76
CA ARG A 73 -4.01 4.64 -6.14
C ARG A 73 -2.65 3.95 -6.23
N HIS A 74 -2.41 3.01 -5.33
CA HIS A 74 -1.17 2.24 -5.29
C HIS A 74 -0.94 1.44 -6.58
N ASP A 75 -2.01 1.07 -7.30
CA ASP A 75 -1.98 0.50 -8.64
C ASP A 75 -1.19 1.36 -9.62
N LEU A 76 -1.48 2.67 -9.68
CA LEU A 76 -0.79 3.60 -10.60
C LEU A 76 0.69 3.76 -10.25
N VAL A 77 1.02 3.80 -8.95
CA VAL A 77 2.42 3.87 -8.50
C VAL A 77 3.19 2.66 -8.99
N LEU A 78 2.64 1.46 -8.81
CA LEU A 78 3.29 0.21 -9.25
C LEU A 78 3.38 0.13 -10.77
N GLU A 79 2.32 0.48 -11.50
CA GLU A 79 2.32 0.51 -12.97
C GLU A 79 3.36 1.48 -13.51
N MET A 80 3.49 2.66 -12.91
CA MET A 80 4.51 3.64 -13.30
C MET A 80 5.93 3.07 -13.12
N PHE A 81 6.22 2.41 -11.98
CA PHE A 81 7.51 1.78 -11.75
C PHE A 81 7.80 0.64 -12.74
N ILE A 82 6.79 -0.18 -13.04
CA ILE A 82 6.89 -1.26 -14.04
C ILE A 82 7.17 -0.67 -15.43
N ALA A 83 6.46 0.39 -15.81
CA ALA A 83 6.64 1.05 -17.11
C ALA A 83 8.05 1.66 -17.25
N VAL A 84 8.54 2.35 -16.20
CA VAL A 84 9.91 2.91 -16.19
C VAL A 84 10.95 1.80 -16.27
N HIS A 85 10.77 0.72 -15.52
CA HIS A 85 11.68 -0.43 -15.56
C HIS A 85 11.71 -1.09 -16.95
N ALA A 86 10.55 -1.22 -17.60
CA ALA A 86 10.43 -1.78 -18.94
C ALA A 86 11.02 -0.85 -20.02
N ALA A 87 10.85 0.46 -19.89
CA ALA A 87 11.35 1.45 -20.83
C ALA A 87 12.87 1.63 -20.76
N PHE A 88 13.45 1.50 -19.55
CA PHE A 88 14.88 1.74 -19.28
C PHE A 88 15.59 0.56 -18.63
N PRO A 89 15.62 -0.63 -19.25
CA PRO A 89 16.13 -1.85 -18.61
C PRO A 89 17.64 -1.81 -18.34
N ARG A 90 18.37 -0.91 -19.00
CA ARG A 90 19.82 -0.72 -18.77
C ARG A 90 20.14 0.28 -17.68
N LEU A 91 19.25 1.24 -17.42
CA LEU A 91 19.44 2.31 -16.43
C LEU A 91 18.84 1.92 -15.07
N VAL A 92 17.67 1.28 -15.09
CA VAL A 92 16.94 0.82 -13.89
C VAL A 92 17.08 -0.71 -13.78
N ARG A 93 18.27 -1.17 -13.48
CA ARG A 93 18.59 -2.61 -13.42
C ARG A 93 18.10 -3.34 -12.17
N SER A 94 17.48 -2.63 -11.24
CA SER A 94 17.19 -3.19 -9.92
C SER A 94 15.79 -3.79 -9.86
N ALA A 95 15.68 -5.11 -10.07
CA ALA A 95 14.49 -5.86 -9.68
C ALA A 95 14.15 -5.64 -8.19
N SER A 96 15.18 -5.46 -7.34
CA SER A 96 15.04 -5.11 -5.93
C SER A 96 14.35 -3.76 -5.69
N ALA A 97 14.43 -2.80 -6.62
CA ALA A 97 13.73 -1.53 -6.49
C ALA A 97 12.21 -1.70 -6.60
N LEU A 98 11.74 -2.51 -7.53
CA LEU A 98 10.30 -2.80 -7.66
C LEU A 98 9.77 -3.54 -6.44
N ASP A 99 10.54 -4.51 -5.91
CA ASP A 99 10.14 -5.23 -4.70
C ASP A 99 10.16 -4.32 -3.46
N ALA A 100 11.10 -3.39 -3.37
CA ALA A 100 11.13 -2.37 -2.33
C ALA A 100 9.89 -1.45 -2.42
N VAL A 101 9.52 -1.01 -3.62
CA VAL A 101 8.32 -0.18 -3.82
C VAL A 101 7.06 -0.94 -3.46
N ARG A 102 6.94 -2.21 -3.87
CA ARG A 102 5.81 -3.08 -3.46
C ARG A 102 5.71 -3.16 -1.94
N LEU A 103 6.82 -3.42 -1.26
CA LEU A 103 6.83 -3.48 0.20
C LEU A 103 6.45 -2.14 0.86
N LEU A 104 6.96 -1.01 0.34
CA LEU A 104 6.61 0.32 0.85
C LEU A 104 5.13 0.63 0.69
N VAL A 105 4.53 0.29 -0.44
CA VAL A 105 3.10 0.44 -0.72
C VAL A 105 2.26 -0.37 0.27
N GLU A 106 2.68 -1.61 0.57
CA GLU A 106 2.03 -2.44 1.58
C GLU A 106 2.14 -1.83 2.99
N MET A 107 3.32 -1.31 3.36
CA MET A 107 3.52 -0.65 4.66
C MET A 107 2.68 0.62 4.80
N LEU A 108 2.48 1.38 3.74
CA LEU A 108 1.62 2.57 3.74
C LEU A 108 0.15 2.20 3.94
N ALA A 109 -0.31 1.11 3.32
CA ALA A 109 -1.65 0.59 3.52
C ALA A 109 -1.84 0.05 4.94
N ASP A 110 -0.82 -0.64 5.51
CA ASP A 110 -0.81 -1.08 6.90
C ASP A 110 -0.95 0.12 7.86
N ASP A 111 -0.18 1.18 7.66
CA ASP A 111 -0.24 2.39 8.50
C ASP A 111 -1.61 3.06 8.45
N ALA A 112 -2.27 3.02 7.31
CA ALA A 112 -3.62 3.55 7.18
C ALA A 112 -4.65 2.71 7.96
N ALA A 113 -4.52 1.38 7.92
CA ALA A 113 -5.39 0.48 8.66
C ALA A 113 -5.17 0.56 10.18
N VAL A 114 -3.90 0.58 10.61
CA VAL A 114 -3.51 0.68 12.04
C VAL A 114 -4.10 1.90 12.72
N ARG A 115 -4.24 3.02 12.02
CA ARG A 115 -4.86 4.24 12.59
C ARG A 115 -6.31 4.04 13.01
N ALA A 116 -7.02 3.09 12.44
CA ALA A 116 -8.43 2.83 12.74
C ALA A 116 -8.63 1.73 13.79
N THR A 117 -7.81 0.67 13.75
CA THR A 117 -8.04 -0.56 14.52
C THR A 117 -6.88 -0.95 15.43
N GLY A 118 -5.75 -0.26 15.32
CA GLY A 118 -4.51 -0.68 15.97
C GLY A 118 -3.75 -1.78 15.22
N PRO A 119 -2.51 -2.09 15.66
CA PRO A 119 -1.64 -3.00 14.93
C PRO A 119 -2.00 -4.48 15.10
N ALA A 120 -2.52 -4.89 16.25
CA ALA A 120 -2.76 -6.30 16.55
C ALA A 120 -3.87 -6.94 15.70
N PRO A 121 -5.06 -6.32 15.51
CA PRO A 121 -6.09 -6.85 14.62
C PRO A 121 -5.58 -7.00 13.19
N LEU A 122 -4.88 -5.99 12.66
CA LEU A 122 -4.31 -6.06 11.32
C LEU A 122 -3.29 -7.20 11.18
N ALA A 123 -2.38 -7.34 12.15
CA ALA A 123 -1.37 -8.41 12.09
C ALA A 123 -2.02 -9.80 12.06
N ARG A 124 -3.06 -10.04 12.86
CA ARG A 124 -3.80 -11.32 12.87
C ARG A 124 -4.54 -11.54 11.55
N ALA A 125 -5.22 -10.52 11.02
CA ALA A 125 -5.92 -10.59 9.74
C ALA A 125 -4.97 -10.90 8.59
N LEU A 126 -3.81 -10.24 8.54
CA LEU A 126 -2.77 -10.47 7.53
C LEU A 126 -2.27 -11.92 7.57
N VAL A 127 -1.98 -12.46 8.78
CA VAL A 127 -1.54 -13.85 8.93
C VAL A 127 -2.62 -14.83 8.48
N ALA A 128 -3.87 -14.60 8.84
CA ALA A 128 -4.98 -15.46 8.44
C ALA A 128 -5.21 -15.48 6.91
N CYS A 129 -5.03 -14.33 6.26
CA CYS A 129 -5.21 -14.20 4.80
C CYS A 129 -3.94 -14.54 3.98
N ALA A 130 -2.79 -14.78 4.65
CA ALA A 130 -1.52 -15.00 3.95
C ALA A 130 -1.50 -16.26 3.07
N ALA A 131 -2.28 -17.27 3.41
CA ALA A 131 -2.34 -18.54 2.70
C ALA A 131 -3.31 -18.51 1.50
N GLY A 132 -4.15 -17.47 1.37
CA GLY A 132 -5.14 -17.38 0.32
C GLY A 132 -4.52 -16.95 -1.03
N PRO A 133 -5.00 -17.50 -2.16
CA PRO A 133 -4.53 -17.07 -3.48
C PRO A 133 -4.97 -15.65 -3.78
N THR A 134 -4.05 -14.85 -4.34
CA THR A 134 -4.36 -13.51 -4.84
C THR A 134 -4.36 -13.53 -6.37
N PRO A 135 -5.45 -13.11 -7.04
CA PRO A 135 -5.50 -13.07 -8.50
C PRO A 135 -4.43 -12.14 -9.09
N SER A 136 -3.96 -12.48 -10.30
CA SER A 136 -3.02 -11.64 -11.04
C SER A 136 -3.60 -10.24 -11.27
N GLY A 137 -2.84 -9.20 -10.92
CA GLY A 137 -3.27 -7.80 -11.04
C GLY A 137 -4.12 -7.28 -9.87
N ALA A 138 -4.45 -8.11 -8.88
CA ALA A 138 -5.03 -7.66 -7.62
C ALA A 138 -3.93 -7.29 -6.62
N LEU A 139 -4.19 -6.28 -5.81
CA LEU A 139 -3.41 -5.99 -4.61
C LEU A 139 -4.06 -6.73 -3.45
N GLY A 140 -3.30 -7.44 -2.66
CA GLY A 140 -3.85 -8.27 -1.61
C GLY A 140 -2.97 -8.39 -0.38
N ALA A 141 -3.61 -8.72 0.73
CA ALA A 141 -3.00 -8.84 2.05
C ALA A 141 -1.81 -9.81 2.13
N GLY A 142 -1.78 -10.85 1.28
CA GLY A 142 -0.69 -11.83 1.19
C GLY A 142 0.57 -11.37 0.44
N GLY A 143 0.72 -10.08 0.17
CA GLY A 143 1.81 -9.49 -0.62
C GLY A 143 3.22 -9.70 -0.07
N PRO A 144 4.25 -9.22 -0.81
CA PRO A 144 5.64 -9.42 -0.47
C PRO A 144 6.00 -8.83 0.89
N GLY A 145 7.00 -9.42 1.55
CA GLY A 145 7.50 -8.91 2.82
C GLY A 145 6.61 -9.14 4.03
N MET A 146 5.70 -10.11 3.98
CA MET A 146 4.76 -10.44 5.05
C MET A 146 5.42 -10.52 6.43
N LEU A 147 6.54 -11.22 6.57
CA LEU A 147 7.27 -11.32 7.83
C LEU A 147 7.77 -9.97 8.33
N VAL A 148 8.22 -9.10 7.44
CA VAL A 148 8.71 -7.75 7.78
C VAL A 148 7.54 -6.90 8.28
N ARG A 149 6.40 -6.97 7.61
CA ARG A 149 5.17 -6.25 7.97
C ARG A 149 4.64 -6.69 9.32
N VAL A 150 4.48 -8.00 9.55
CA VAL A 150 4.02 -8.55 10.83
C VAL A 150 4.98 -8.19 11.97
N ARG A 151 6.30 -8.28 11.76
CA ARG A 151 7.29 -7.85 12.76
C ARG A 151 7.18 -6.36 13.08
N ARG A 152 6.93 -5.53 12.07
CA ARG A 152 6.73 -4.09 12.24
C ARG A 152 5.47 -3.80 13.06
N LEU A 153 4.37 -4.48 12.78
CA LEU A 153 3.11 -4.38 13.51
C LEU A 153 3.24 -4.90 14.96
N GLY A 154 4.12 -5.87 15.21
CA GLY A 154 4.36 -6.47 16.53
C GLY A 154 5.14 -5.61 17.54
N GLY A 155 5.40 -4.31 17.25
CA GLY A 155 5.78 -3.37 18.30
C GLY A 155 7.23 -2.89 18.31
N ARG A 156 7.99 -3.01 17.24
CA ARG A 156 9.18 -2.17 17.06
C ARG A 156 8.83 -1.00 16.14
N GLY A 157 8.30 0.05 16.77
CA GLY A 157 7.96 1.29 16.08
C GLY A 157 9.14 1.81 15.26
N ASN A 158 8.84 2.43 14.14
CA ASN A 158 9.82 3.15 13.33
C ASN A 158 10.58 4.11 14.25
N SER A 159 11.90 3.95 14.32
CA SER A 159 12.74 4.94 14.97
C SER A 159 12.61 6.25 14.18
N LEU A 160 12.09 7.30 14.83
CA LEU A 160 11.97 8.63 14.23
C LEU A 160 13.33 9.11 13.68
N THR A 161 14.41 8.74 14.34
CA THR A 161 15.78 9.04 13.91
C THR A 161 16.14 8.41 12.58
N VAL A 162 15.73 7.14 12.35
CA VAL A 162 15.94 6.45 11.05
C VAL A 162 15.10 7.11 9.96
N ALA A 163 13.85 7.46 10.26
CA ALA A 163 12.98 8.14 9.31
C ALA A 163 13.54 9.52 8.91
N ILE A 164 13.97 10.33 9.87
CA ILE A 164 14.63 11.63 9.63
C ILE A 164 15.91 11.43 8.82
N GLY A 165 16.75 10.46 9.17
CA GLY A 165 17.98 10.17 8.46
C GLY A 165 17.74 9.78 7.00
N ALA A 166 16.74 8.93 6.74
CA ALA A 166 16.36 8.53 5.40
C ALA A 166 15.81 9.73 4.59
N TYR A 167 15.02 10.61 5.23
CA TYR A 167 14.49 11.81 4.58
C TYR A 167 15.59 12.80 4.21
N LEU A 168 16.55 13.02 5.11
CA LEU A 168 17.70 13.88 4.86
C LEU A 168 18.61 13.34 3.77
N ALA A 169 18.85 12.02 3.74
CA ALA A 169 19.61 11.38 2.68
C ALA A 169 18.90 11.51 1.32
N ALA A 170 17.60 11.29 1.26
CA ALA A 170 16.82 11.47 0.03
C ALA A 170 16.83 12.93 -0.46
N ALA A 171 16.68 13.89 0.46
CA ALA A 171 16.77 15.31 0.15
C ALA A 171 18.17 15.68 -0.37
N ALA A 172 19.24 15.17 0.23
CA ALA A 172 20.61 15.40 -0.23
C ALA A 172 20.86 14.86 -1.64
N VAL A 173 20.37 13.65 -1.94
CA VAL A 173 20.48 13.04 -3.28
C VAL A 173 19.74 13.86 -4.35
N LEU A 174 18.66 14.52 -4.01
CA LEU A 174 17.92 15.39 -4.93
C LEU A 174 18.52 16.77 -5.06
N VAL A 175 18.82 17.40 -3.93
CA VAL A 175 19.22 18.83 -3.88
C VAL A 175 20.67 19.02 -4.33
N VAL A 176 21.59 18.17 -3.87
CA VAL A 176 23.02 18.34 -4.16
C VAL A 176 23.34 18.35 -5.66
N PRO A 177 22.92 17.36 -6.47
CA PRO A 177 23.20 17.41 -7.91
C PRO A 177 22.44 18.54 -8.61
N THR A 178 21.20 18.86 -8.18
CA THR A 178 20.45 19.96 -8.76
C THR A 178 21.16 21.30 -8.56
N VAL A 179 21.62 21.57 -7.35
CA VAL A 179 22.37 22.80 -7.03
C VAL A 179 23.72 22.82 -7.74
N ALA A 180 24.45 21.69 -7.76
CA ALA A 180 25.74 21.57 -8.41
C ALA A 180 25.69 21.82 -9.92
N LEU A 181 24.55 21.50 -10.57
CA LEU A 181 24.35 21.76 -12.00
C LEU A 181 23.75 23.16 -12.26
N ALA A 182 22.81 23.59 -11.43
CA ALA A 182 22.10 24.84 -11.63
C ALA A 182 23.00 26.08 -11.40
N ILE A 183 23.87 26.06 -10.40
CA ILE A 183 24.73 27.23 -10.08
C ILE A 183 25.71 27.55 -11.22
N PRO A 184 26.54 26.61 -11.73
CA PRO A 184 27.42 26.88 -12.85
C PRO A 184 26.65 27.33 -14.13
N TRP A 185 25.51 26.70 -14.38
CA TRP A 185 24.69 27.03 -15.54
C TRP A 185 24.13 28.46 -15.45
N LEU A 186 23.63 28.87 -14.29
CA LEU A 186 23.15 30.25 -14.06
C LEU A 186 24.26 31.26 -14.13
N THR A 187 25.45 30.97 -13.59
CA THR A 187 26.59 31.88 -13.68
C THR A 187 27.06 32.06 -15.12
N GLU A 188 27.05 31.02 -15.93
CA GLU A 188 27.43 31.14 -17.33
C GLU A 188 26.37 31.89 -18.14
N LEU A 189 25.10 31.69 -17.86
CA LEU A 189 24.02 32.50 -18.46
C LEU A 189 24.14 33.97 -18.14
N GLN A 190 24.43 34.33 -16.87
CA GLN A 190 24.66 35.71 -16.46
C GLN A 190 25.84 36.35 -17.22
N ARG A 191 26.94 35.63 -17.41
CA ARG A 191 28.09 36.12 -18.19
C ARG A 191 27.72 36.48 -19.63
N LEU A 192 26.92 35.63 -20.28
CA LEU A 192 26.47 35.84 -21.67
C LEU A 192 25.58 37.08 -21.82
N PHE A 193 24.78 37.42 -20.79
CA PHE A 193 23.86 38.56 -20.84
C PHE A 193 24.47 39.90 -20.34
N ILE A 194 25.58 39.85 -19.57
CA ILE A 194 26.19 41.04 -19.01
C ILE A 194 27.42 41.50 -19.84
N THR A 195 28.03 40.59 -20.62
CA THR A 195 29.21 40.88 -21.45
C THR A 195 28.90 41.00 -22.95
N GLY A 196 27.66 40.89 -23.38
CA GLY A 196 27.15 41.20 -24.72
C GLY A 196 26.35 42.48 -24.72
#